data_27d996c08db74d8962620f15d17b79c4
#
_entry.id   27d996c08db74d8962620f15d17b79c4
#
_cell.length_a   1.000
_cell.length_b   1.000
_cell.length_c   1.000
_cell.angle_alpha   90.00
_cell.angle_beta   90.00
_cell.angle_gamma   90.00
#
_symmetry.space_group_name_H-M   'P 1'
#
loop_
_entity.id
_entity.type
_entity.pdbx_description
1 polymer ?
#
loop_
_entity_poly.entity_id
_entity_poly.type
_entity_poly.pdbx_seq_one_letter_code
_entity_poly.pdbx_strand_id
1 'polypeptide(L)'
;MSQNIRICRWAKLFSGKNGYFAVFHSLNLEVVFLEQKFREMIELLFLGTTLDFLTRKFEKLAEIAEVIAELSRCGLVVPVENDDLTLLDEKRKIHVLPPGLETLYLIVADDCNLACDYCFILNNMPENYRSRRMSFTTAKVAIDMYFRNLVRNPLGYEKLRKTIYFYGGEPLLNFRLIKQVVEYLEHQYKDQISEMGEKFRMSIVTNGTLISKEIAQFVAARGNFDIAISLDGQEESHNKKRPFINGKGSFEKAIRGLEILKQEGKKEISLSCTIADHNIDELPSLLDLHRKYGFASINLNPLVDTAKDPVSKKYMWKVSKRMIEYFTLAREEGVYEDRMMRKTKSFVEKKIHAYDCQALGAQLVCSPDGQLGVCHEGTGIKQFFFATVDKDFDFHKNTVIAEWKQRTPLNMPQCYDCPALGICGGGCAYGSWLRNGSIWSVDDRFCVHSRTTLEWLVWDLFSRL
;
A
#
# COMPACT_ATOMS: atom_id res chain seq x y z
N MET A 1 -37.52 -33.04 0.33
CA MET A 1 -37.87 -31.61 0.23
C MET A 1 -36.65 -30.95 -0.41
N SER A 2 -36.77 -30.24 -1.52
CA SER A 2 -35.62 -29.56 -2.12
C SER A 2 -35.25 -28.37 -1.22
N GLN A 3 -33.98 -28.25 -0.89
CA GLN A 3 -33.45 -27.19 -0.07
C GLN A 3 -33.63 -25.85 -0.77
N ASN A 4 -34.09 -24.83 -0.04
CA ASN A 4 -34.12 -23.46 -0.52
C ASN A 4 -32.71 -22.88 -0.55
N ILE A 5 -32.32 -22.29 -1.67
CA ILE A 5 -31.00 -21.71 -1.94
C ILE A 5 -31.11 -20.24 -2.35
N ARG A 6 -30.08 -19.47 -2.09
CA ARG A 6 -29.95 -18.06 -2.49
C ARG A 6 -28.51 -17.67 -2.82
N ILE A 7 -28.37 -16.55 -3.46
CA ILE A 7 -27.05 -15.87 -3.54
C ILE A 7 -26.64 -15.38 -2.15
N CYS A 8 -25.37 -15.54 -1.79
CA CYS A 8 -24.82 -15.01 -0.54
C CYS A 8 -24.69 -13.48 -0.59
N ARG A 9 -24.65 -12.82 0.56
CA ARG A 9 -24.44 -11.36 0.69
C ARG A 9 -23.18 -10.87 0.01
N TRP A 10 -22.13 -11.69 0.01
CA TRP A 10 -20.80 -11.33 -0.49
C TRP A 10 -20.66 -11.42 -2.00
N ALA A 11 -21.67 -11.93 -2.70
CA ALA A 11 -21.69 -11.98 -4.16
C ALA A 11 -21.92 -10.59 -4.76
N LYS A 12 -21.12 -10.26 -5.77
CA LYS A 12 -21.19 -8.99 -6.52
C LYS A 12 -21.23 -9.29 -8.01
N LEU A 13 -22.08 -8.56 -8.74
CA LEU A 13 -22.21 -8.74 -10.18
C LEU A 13 -21.39 -7.68 -10.93
N PHE A 14 -20.64 -8.12 -11.92
CA PHE A 14 -19.96 -7.26 -12.88
C PHE A 14 -20.63 -7.36 -14.24
N SER A 15 -20.96 -6.20 -14.80
CA SER A 15 -21.65 -6.08 -16.09
C SER A 15 -20.87 -6.75 -17.21
N GLY A 16 -21.60 -7.31 -18.15
CA GLY A 16 -21.09 -8.20 -19.16
C GLY A 16 -20.10 -7.60 -20.16
N LYS A 17 -19.16 -8.44 -20.58
CA LYS A 17 -18.34 -8.25 -21.78
C LYS A 17 -18.49 -9.49 -22.66
N ASN A 18 -18.56 -9.29 -23.98
CA ASN A 18 -18.61 -10.39 -24.97
C ASN A 18 -19.69 -11.43 -24.70
N GLY A 19 -20.88 -11.01 -24.23
CA GLY A 19 -21.99 -11.95 -23.93
C GLY A 19 -21.90 -12.66 -22.58
N TYR A 20 -20.90 -12.30 -21.72
CA TYR A 20 -20.71 -12.86 -20.40
C TYR A 20 -20.89 -11.79 -19.32
N PHE A 21 -21.20 -12.21 -18.10
CA PHE A 21 -21.12 -11.42 -16.88
C PHE A 21 -20.37 -12.23 -15.79
N ALA A 22 -19.89 -11.55 -14.76
CA ALA A 22 -19.18 -12.22 -13.68
C ALA A 22 -19.96 -12.13 -12.37
N VAL A 23 -19.95 -13.22 -11.59
CA VAL A 23 -20.39 -13.28 -10.19
C VAL A 23 -19.15 -13.46 -9.33
N PHE A 24 -18.85 -12.47 -8.50
CA PHE A 24 -17.63 -12.42 -7.71
C PHE A 24 -17.95 -12.46 -6.21
N HIS A 25 -17.22 -13.27 -5.45
CA HIS A 25 -17.34 -13.37 -4.00
C HIS A 25 -16.32 -12.46 -3.29
N SER A 26 -16.77 -11.36 -2.70
CA SER A 26 -15.90 -10.31 -2.16
C SER A 26 -15.03 -10.70 -0.94
N LEU A 27 -15.35 -11.82 -0.25
CA LEU A 27 -14.53 -12.36 0.86
C LEU A 27 -13.69 -13.58 0.47
N ASN A 28 -14.20 -14.48 -0.39
CA ASN A 28 -13.44 -15.65 -0.84
C ASN A 28 -12.59 -15.35 -2.08
N LEU A 29 -12.85 -14.21 -2.75
CA LEU A 29 -12.16 -13.77 -3.96
C LEU A 29 -12.32 -14.78 -5.13
N GLU A 30 -13.39 -15.56 -5.09
CA GLU A 30 -13.80 -16.45 -6.17
C GLU A 30 -14.59 -15.67 -7.22
N VAL A 31 -14.41 -16.04 -8.49
CA VAL A 31 -15.16 -15.46 -9.61
C VAL A 31 -15.66 -16.56 -10.53
N VAL A 32 -16.93 -16.47 -10.92
CA VAL A 32 -17.56 -17.35 -11.90
C VAL A 32 -18.04 -16.49 -13.07
N PHE A 33 -17.62 -16.83 -14.29
CA PHE A 33 -18.08 -16.18 -15.52
C PHE A 33 -19.22 -16.98 -16.10
N LEU A 34 -20.32 -16.29 -16.38
CA LEU A 34 -21.54 -16.90 -16.88
C LEU A 34 -21.98 -16.21 -18.17
N GLU A 35 -22.51 -17.00 -19.13
CA GLU A 35 -23.15 -16.46 -20.29
C GLU A 35 -24.43 -15.70 -19.92
N GLN A 36 -24.79 -14.71 -20.72
CA GLN A 36 -25.96 -13.86 -20.48
C GLN A 36 -27.27 -14.65 -20.35
N LYS A 37 -27.36 -15.85 -20.94
CA LYS A 37 -28.52 -16.75 -20.81
C LYS A 37 -28.84 -17.13 -19.34
N PHE A 38 -27.84 -17.09 -18.42
CA PHE A 38 -28.01 -17.40 -16.99
C PHE A 38 -28.41 -16.19 -16.14
N ARG A 39 -28.54 -15.01 -16.70
CA ARG A 39 -28.80 -13.78 -15.94
C ARG A 39 -30.08 -13.85 -15.11
N GLU A 40 -31.18 -14.28 -15.71
CA GLU A 40 -32.49 -14.43 -15.04
C GLU A 40 -32.41 -15.44 -13.89
N MET A 41 -31.66 -16.54 -14.06
CA MET A 41 -31.46 -17.53 -13.01
C MET A 41 -30.75 -16.90 -11.78
N ILE A 42 -29.72 -16.10 -12.01
CA ILE A 42 -29.03 -15.39 -10.92
C ILE A 42 -29.96 -14.40 -10.21
N GLU A 43 -30.82 -13.70 -10.94
CA GLU A 43 -31.81 -12.77 -10.37
C GLU A 43 -32.82 -13.50 -9.46
N LEU A 44 -33.25 -14.69 -9.86
CA LEU A 44 -34.11 -15.56 -9.04
C LEU A 44 -33.39 -16.03 -7.75
N LEU A 45 -32.11 -16.36 -7.87
CA LEU A 45 -31.31 -16.74 -6.69
C LEU A 45 -31.13 -15.60 -5.68
N PHE A 46 -31.14 -14.35 -6.10
CA PHE A 46 -31.16 -13.21 -5.17
C PHE A 46 -32.46 -13.15 -4.35
N LEU A 47 -33.56 -13.64 -4.90
CA LEU A 47 -34.87 -13.69 -4.21
C LEU A 47 -35.03 -14.92 -3.33
N GLY A 48 -34.18 -15.91 -3.51
CA GLY A 48 -34.30 -17.25 -2.91
C GLY A 48 -35.24 -18.15 -3.67
N THR A 49 -34.80 -19.38 -3.93
CA THR A 49 -35.53 -20.35 -4.76
C THR A 49 -35.09 -21.78 -4.44
N THR A 50 -35.59 -22.76 -5.17
CA THR A 50 -35.16 -24.16 -5.08
C THR A 50 -34.49 -24.63 -6.38
N LEU A 51 -33.58 -25.60 -6.26
CA LEU A 51 -32.94 -26.19 -7.42
C LEU A 51 -34.00 -26.81 -8.36
N ASP A 52 -35.02 -27.48 -7.80
CA ASP A 52 -36.12 -28.08 -8.57
C ASP A 52 -36.89 -27.05 -9.39
N PHE A 53 -37.17 -25.87 -8.78
CA PHE A 53 -37.85 -24.78 -9.50
C PHE A 53 -36.98 -24.27 -10.66
N LEU A 54 -35.71 -24.04 -10.43
CA LEU A 54 -34.77 -23.56 -11.46
C LEU A 54 -34.63 -24.56 -12.59
N THR A 55 -34.49 -25.85 -12.27
CA THR A 55 -34.36 -26.92 -13.29
C THR A 55 -35.61 -27.03 -14.17
N ARG A 56 -36.81 -26.91 -13.58
CA ARG A 56 -38.07 -26.91 -14.34
C ARG A 56 -38.25 -25.65 -15.18
N LYS A 57 -37.97 -24.47 -14.61
CA LYS A 57 -38.13 -23.18 -15.30
C LYS A 57 -37.16 -23.05 -16.48
N PHE A 58 -35.96 -23.54 -16.34
CA PHE A 58 -34.91 -23.47 -17.35
C PHE A 58 -34.60 -24.85 -17.98
N GLU A 59 -35.61 -25.72 -18.14
CA GLU A 59 -35.43 -27.08 -18.65
C GLU A 59 -34.68 -27.19 -19.98
N LYS A 60 -34.68 -26.09 -20.78
CA LYS A 60 -33.91 -25.99 -22.03
C LYS A 60 -32.41 -25.72 -21.81
N LEU A 61 -31.97 -25.43 -20.58
CA LEU A 61 -30.57 -25.18 -20.23
C LEU A 61 -30.05 -26.40 -19.46
N ALA A 62 -29.43 -27.34 -20.16
CA ALA A 62 -28.94 -28.59 -19.58
C ALA A 62 -27.90 -28.34 -18.45
N GLU A 63 -27.19 -27.19 -18.49
CA GLU A 63 -26.09 -26.89 -17.59
C GLU A 63 -26.52 -26.27 -16.23
N ILE A 64 -27.82 -26.10 -15.95
CA ILE A 64 -28.29 -25.43 -14.71
C ILE A 64 -27.72 -26.06 -13.45
N ALA A 65 -27.77 -27.39 -13.35
CA ALA A 65 -27.27 -28.09 -12.17
C ALA A 65 -25.75 -27.91 -11.98
N GLU A 66 -24.98 -27.91 -13.07
CA GLU A 66 -23.54 -27.72 -13.07
C GLU A 66 -23.17 -26.28 -12.65
N VAL A 67 -23.88 -25.29 -13.20
CA VAL A 67 -23.69 -23.88 -12.85
C VAL A 67 -24.02 -23.65 -11.37
N ILE A 68 -25.10 -24.19 -10.85
CA ILE A 68 -25.44 -24.09 -9.42
C ILE A 68 -24.38 -24.77 -8.54
N ALA A 69 -23.90 -25.95 -8.94
CA ALA A 69 -22.86 -26.68 -8.24
C ALA A 69 -21.55 -25.86 -8.18
N GLU A 70 -21.15 -25.22 -9.28
CA GLU A 70 -19.97 -24.37 -9.36
C GLU A 70 -20.13 -23.11 -8.49
N LEU A 71 -21.27 -22.43 -8.57
CA LEU A 71 -21.58 -21.29 -7.70
C LEU A 71 -21.55 -21.67 -6.22
N SER A 72 -22.07 -22.86 -5.87
CA SER A 72 -22.05 -23.38 -4.49
C SER A 72 -20.64 -23.72 -4.03
N ARG A 73 -19.82 -24.33 -4.89
CA ARG A 73 -18.39 -24.62 -4.62
C ARG A 73 -17.61 -23.35 -4.32
N CYS A 74 -17.92 -22.25 -5.01
CA CYS A 74 -17.32 -20.93 -4.79
C CYS A 74 -17.92 -20.18 -3.58
N GLY A 75 -18.92 -20.74 -2.89
CA GLY A 75 -19.62 -20.09 -1.78
C GLY A 75 -20.56 -18.96 -2.21
N LEU A 76 -20.87 -18.85 -3.50
CA LEU A 76 -21.75 -17.81 -4.06
C LEU A 76 -23.22 -18.15 -3.89
N VAL A 77 -23.58 -19.44 -3.96
CA VAL A 77 -24.92 -19.96 -3.64
C VAL A 77 -24.84 -20.71 -2.32
N VAL A 78 -25.75 -20.36 -1.42
CA VAL A 78 -25.83 -20.90 -0.05
C VAL A 78 -27.29 -21.27 0.28
N PRO A 79 -27.54 -22.12 1.30
CA PRO A 79 -28.87 -22.31 1.87
C PRO A 79 -29.48 -20.98 2.33
N VAL A 80 -30.79 -20.83 2.22
CA VAL A 80 -31.50 -19.59 2.62
C VAL A 80 -31.28 -19.26 4.11
N GLU A 81 -31.20 -20.28 4.95
CA GLU A 81 -30.96 -20.20 6.40
C GLU A 81 -29.51 -19.83 6.78
N ASN A 82 -28.59 -19.76 5.83
CA ASN A 82 -27.18 -19.47 6.10
C ASN A 82 -27.00 -18.04 6.64
N ASP A 83 -26.28 -17.90 7.76
CA ASP A 83 -25.83 -16.62 8.25
C ASP A 83 -24.52 -16.20 7.57
N ASP A 84 -24.62 -15.27 6.64
CA ASP A 84 -23.46 -14.77 5.87
C ASP A 84 -22.43 -14.03 6.75
N LEU A 85 -22.78 -13.57 7.95
CA LEU A 85 -21.86 -12.89 8.86
C LEU A 85 -20.91 -13.87 9.52
N THR A 86 -21.27 -15.15 9.65
CA THR A 86 -20.37 -16.21 10.16
C THR A 86 -19.06 -16.25 9.38
N LEU A 87 -19.13 -16.18 8.05
CA LEU A 87 -17.93 -16.15 7.19
C LEU A 87 -17.06 -14.91 7.46
N LEU A 88 -17.68 -13.75 7.66
CA LEU A 88 -16.93 -12.53 8.01
C LEU A 88 -16.18 -12.68 9.34
N ASP A 89 -16.82 -13.28 10.35
CA ASP A 89 -16.20 -13.50 11.66
C ASP A 89 -15.04 -14.51 11.59
N GLU A 90 -15.17 -15.54 10.76
CA GLU A 90 -14.06 -16.46 10.47
C GLU A 90 -12.88 -15.73 9.81
N LYS A 91 -13.14 -14.89 8.80
CA LYS A 91 -12.10 -14.10 8.14
C LYS A 91 -11.45 -13.10 9.11
N ARG A 92 -12.20 -12.48 10.02
CA ARG A 92 -11.66 -11.61 11.08
C ARG A 92 -10.68 -12.36 11.98
N LYS A 93 -11.03 -13.55 12.47
CA LYS A 93 -10.16 -14.37 13.33
C LYS A 93 -8.82 -14.69 12.67
N ILE A 94 -8.81 -14.88 11.34
CA ILE A 94 -7.61 -15.22 10.58
C ILE A 94 -6.77 -13.97 10.25
N HIS A 95 -7.39 -12.85 9.89
CA HIS A 95 -6.70 -11.71 9.29
C HIS A 95 -6.52 -10.51 10.21
N VAL A 96 -7.35 -10.37 11.27
CA VAL A 96 -7.23 -9.28 12.25
C VAL A 96 -6.34 -9.74 13.41
N LEU A 97 -5.04 -9.72 13.15
CA LEU A 97 -4.02 -10.14 14.12
C LEU A 97 -3.69 -8.99 15.09
N PRO A 98 -3.08 -9.27 16.25
CA PRO A 98 -2.59 -8.22 17.14
C PRO A 98 -1.54 -7.34 16.45
N PRO A 99 -1.25 -6.13 16.97
CA PRO A 99 -0.14 -5.31 16.49
C PRO A 99 1.18 -6.07 16.50
N GLY A 100 1.94 -5.97 15.41
CA GLY A 100 3.23 -6.62 15.28
C GLY A 100 4.22 -5.68 14.60
N LEU A 101 5.21 -5.17 15.35
CA LEU A 101 6.18 -4.21 14.83
C LEU A 101 7.04 -4.83 13.72
N GLU A 102 7.05 -4.18 12.57
CA GLU A 102 7.85 -4.54 11.40
C GLU A 102 8.77 -3.40 10.97
N THR A 103 8.25 -2.19 10.98
CA THR A 103 8.92 -1.03 10.37
C THR A 103 9.13 0.10 11.35
N LEU A 104 10.36 0.63 11.36
CA LEU A 104 10.71 1.88 12.04
C LEU A 104 11.07 2.95 11.00
N TYR A 105 10.33 4.05 10.98
CA TYR A 105 10.72 5.26 10.27
C TYR A 105 11.51 6.17 11.19
N LEU A 106 12.74 6.49 10.81
CA LEU A 106 13.53 7.56 11.42
C LEU A 106 13.43 8.79 10.51
N ILE A 107 12.73 9.83 10.98
CA ILE A 107 12.69 11.12 10.28
C ILE A 107 14.00 11.83 10.61
N VAL A 108 15.04 11.54 9.84
CA VAL A 108 16.40 11.99 10.16
C VAL A 108 16.63 13.48 9.92
N ALA A 109 15.82 14.08 9.04
CA ALA A 109 15.77 15.51 8.77
C ALA A 109 14.36 15.89 8.32
N ASP A 110 13.80 16.98 8.84
CA ASP A 110 12.50 17.50 8.39
C ASP A 110 12.63 18.74 7.49
N ASP A 111 13.87 19.15 7.17
CA ASP A 111 14.21 20.08 6.09
C ASP A 111 14.46 19.36 4.76
N CYS A 112 14.33 20.08 3.67
CA CYS A 112 14.58 19.60 2.31
C CYS A 112 15.25 20.69 1.47
N ASN A 113 16.04 20.30 0.49
CA ASN A 113 16.65 21.21 -0.49
C ASN A 113 15.76 21.42 -1.73
N LEU A 114 14.61 20.74 -1.82
CA LEU A 114 13.58 20.95 -2.85
C LEU A 114 12.34 21.64 -2.28
N ALA A 115 11.56 22.27 -3.16
CA ALA A 115 10.30 22.94 -2.85
C ALA A 115 9.14 22.32 -3.65
N CYS A 116 8.93 21.01 -3.49
CA CYS A 116 7.83 20.31 -4.15
C CYS A 116 6.48 20.85 -3.66
N ASP A 117 5.61 21.31 -4.57
CA ASP A 117 4.34 21.96 -4.22
C ASP A 117 3.30 21.01 -3.58
N TYR A 118 3.41 19.72 -3.80
CA TYR A 118 2.55 18.69 -3.21
C TYR A 118 3.14 18.03 -1.95
N CYS A 119 4.24 18.55 -1.39
CA CYS A 119 4.93 17.92 -0.27
C CYS A 119 4.06 17.87 0.98
N PHE A 120 3.63 16.68 1.39
CA PHE A 120 2.77 16.51 2.57
C PHE A 120 3.50 16.81 3.89
N ILE A 121 4.84 16.75 3.95
CA ILE A 121 5.61 17.13 5.14
C ILE A 121 5.68 18.65 5.23
N LEU A 122 6.27 19.31 4.23
CA LEU A 122 6.54 20.74 4.27
C LEU A 122 5.27 21.58 4.26
N ASN A 123 4.25 21.18 3.48
CA ASN A 123 2.99 21.92 3.40
C ASN A 123 2.11 21.82 4.65
N ASN A 124 2.38 20.84 5.51
CA ASN A 124 1.68 20.65 6.77
C ASN A 124 2.49 21.12 8.01
N MET A 125 3.68 21.70 7.79
CA MET A 125 4.45 22.29 8.89
C MET A 125 3.81 23.61 9.37
N PRO A 126 3.80 23.90 10.68
CA PRO A 126 3.39 25.20 11.20
C PRO A 126 4.25 26.34 10.60
N GLU A 127 3.65 27.52 10.37
CA GLU A 127 4.34 28.66 9.75
C GLU A 127 5.64 29.06 10.46
N ASN A 128 5.68 28.95 11.76
CA ASN A 128 6.86 29.28 12.58
C ASN A 128 7.73 28.05 12.91
N TYR A 129 7.56 26.94 12.19
CA TYR A 129 8.32 25.74 12.45
C TYR A 129 9.80 25.95 12.11
N ARG A 130 10.68 25.55 13.04
CA ARG A 130 12.13 25.50 12.80
C ARG A 130 12.52 24.07 12.50
N SER A 131 13.06 23.85 11.32
CA SER A 131 13.54 22.53 10.87
C SER A 131 14.55 21.96 11.85
N ARG A 132 14.48 20.64 12.04
CA ARG A 132 15.32 19.89 12.95
C ARG A 132 15.98 18.73 12.22
N ARG A 133 17.14 18.35 12.72
CA ARG A 133 17.84 17.13 12.33
C ARG A 133 17.97 16.24 13.56
N MET A 134 17.68 14.96 13.37
CA MET A 134 17.74 13.97 14.44
C MET A 134 19.19 13.84 14.96
N SER A 135 19.34 13.76 16.27
CA SER A 135 20.62 13.46 16.90
C SER A 135 20.91 11.96 16.91
N PHE A 136 22.18 11.58 16.99
CA PHE A 136 22.54 10.17 17.15
C PHE A 136 21.97 9.58 18.45
N THR A 137 21.93 10.35 19.53
CA THR A 137 21.34 9.91 20.81
C THR A 137 19.87 9.54 20.64
N THR A 138 19.09 10.38 19.96
CA THR A 138 17.68 10.11 19.67
C THR A 138 17.52 8.85 18.80
N ALA A 139 18.28 8.76 17.71
CA ALA A 139 18.25 7.61 16.81
C ALA A 139 18.63 6.31 17.53
N LYS A 140 19.67 6.35 18.38
CA LYS A 140 20.12 5.20 19.16
C LYS A 140 19.02 4.68 20.08
N VAL A 141 18.36 5.55 20.84
CA VAL A 141 17.26 5.13 21.73
C VAL A 141 16.10 4.54 20.94
N ALA A 142 15.76 5.13 19.76
CA ALA A 142 14.72 4.61 18.88
C ALA A 142 15.05 3.22 18.34
N ILE A 143 16.30 2.97 17.98
CA ILE A 143 16.78 1.66 17.51
C ILE A 143 16.75 0.62 18.63
N ASP A 144 17.28 0.97 19.82
CA ASP A 144 17.30 0.07 20.98
C ASP A 144 15.88 -0.32 21.40
N MET A 145 14.95 0.64 21.37
CA MET A 145 13.53 0.41 21.57
C MET A 145 12.94 -0.49 20.49
N TYR A 146 13.25 -0.25 19.20
CA TYR A 146 12.75 -1.04 18.08
C TYR A 146 13.17 -2.50 18.22
N PHE A 147 14.45 -2.81 18.39
CA PHE A 147 14.93 -4.19 18.52
C PHE A 147 14.33 -4.90 19.73
N ARG A 148 14.15 -4.21 20.86
CA ARG A 148 13.48 -4.78 22.03
C ARG A 148 12.02 -5.16 21.74
N ASN A 149 11.29 -4.29 21.04
CA ASN A 149 9.91 -4.58 20.65
C ASN A 149 9.83 -5.68 19.59
N LEU A 150 10.83 -5.84 18.72
CA LEU A 150 10.88 -6.97 17.79
C LEU A 150 10.92 -8.33 18.52
N VAL A 151 11.77 -8.45 19.55
CA VAL A 151 11.87 -9.69 20.35
C VAL A 151 10.55 -10.02 21.05
N ARG A 152 9.77 -8.98 21.43
CA ARG A 152 8.47 -9.13 22.09
C ARG A 152 7.30 -9.31 21.11
N ASN A 153 7.56 -9.35 19.81
CA ASN A 153 6.52 -9.39 18.79
C ASN A 153 5.70 -10.68 18.88
N PRO A 154 4.37 -10.62 19.15
CA PRO A 154 3.51 -11.80 19.32
C PRO A 154 3.39 -12.65 18.05
N LEU A 155 3.71 -12.08 16.87
CA LEU A 155 3.69 -12.77 15.59
C LEU A 155 4.99 -13.51 15.25
N GLY A 156 5.98 -13.46 16.16
CA GLY A 156 7.33 -13.99 15.94
C GLY A 156 8.18 -13.07 15.07
N TYR A 157 9.29 -12.59 15.62
CA TYR A 157 10.14 -11.63 14.92
C TYR A 157 10.83 -12.20 13.67
N GLU A 158 11.03 -13.51 13.63
CA GLU A 158 11.71 -14.20 12.53
C GLU A 158 10.87 -14.29 11.23
N LYS A 159 9.55 -14.20 11.32
CA LYS A 159 8.65 -14.50 10.19
C LYS A 159 8.42 -13.32 9.25
N LEU A 160 8.50 -12.09 9.74
CA LEU A 160 8.11 -10.88 9.03
C LEU A 160 9.35 -10.11 8.55
N ARG A 161 9.21 -9.40 7.43
CA ARG A 161 10.24 -8.47 6.95
C ARG A 161 10.37 -7.31 7.93
N LYS A 162 11.59 -6.96 8.31
CA LYS A 162 11.91 -5.85 9.21
C LYS A 162 12.63 -4.76 8.43
N THR A 163 12.16 -3.53 8.56
CA THR A 163 12.76 -2.43 7.80
C THR A 163 12.96 -1.20 8.69
N ILE A 164 14.16 -0.62 8.62
CA ILE A 164 14.42 0.72 9.14
C ILE A 164 14.48 1.67 7.95
N TYR A 165 13.56 2.63 7.91
CA TYR A 165 13.53 3.68 6.90
C TYR A 165 14.23 4.95 7.40
N PHE A 166 15.18 5.43 6.62
CA PHE A 166 15.69 6.79 6.74
C PHE A 166 14.83 7.69 5.86
N TYR A 167 14.09 8.58 6.48
CA TYR A 167 13.04 9.36 5.82
C TYR A 167 13.07 10.82 6.31
N GLY A 168 12.16 11.66 5.75
CA GLY A 168 11.96 13.05 6.17
C GLY A 168 11.70 13.98 4.99
N GLY A 169 12.17 15.22 5.07
CA GLY A 169 12.22 16.14 3.93
C GLY A 169 13.22 15.62 2.89
N GLU A 170 14.52 15.74 3.18
CA GLU A 170 15.57 15.04 2.44
C GLU A 170 16.55 14.38 3.42
N PRO A 171 16.51 13.04 3.55
CA PRO A 171 17.32 12.33 4.54
C PRO A 171 18.83 12.48 4.33
N LEU A 172 19.30 12.66 3.10
CA LEU A 172 20.72 12.85 2.81
C LEU A 172 21.30 14.18 3.33
N LEU A 173 20.46 15.13 3.73
CA LEU A 173 20.92 16.32 4.49
C LEU A 173 21.51 15.97 5.85
N ASN A 174 21.18 14.79 6.39
CA ASN A 174 21.74 14.25 7.62
C ASN A 174 22.47 12.92 7.38
N PHE A 175 23.20 12.80 6.28
CA PHE A 175 23.92 11.57 5.92
C PHE A 175 24.93 11.13 6.99
N ARG A 176 25.54 12.07 7.72
CA ARG A 176 26.42 11.75 8.84
C ARG A 176 25.71 10.90 9.89
N LEU A 177 24.47 11.25 10.24
CA LEU A 177 23.69 10.45 11.17
C LEU A 177 23.38 9.06 10.59
N ILE A 178 23.01 8.99 9.31
CA ILE A 178 22.71 7.70 8.66
C ILE A 178 23.92 6.76 8.76
N LYS A 179 25.14 7.26 8.51
CA LYS A 179 26.37 6.47 8.68
C LYS A 179 26.50 5.96 10.11
N GLN A 180 26.39 6.85 11.11
CA GLN A 180 26.50 6.48 12.51
C GLN A 180 25.46 5.44 12.96
N VAL A 181 24.23 5.55 12.46
CA VAL A 181 23.16 4.60 12.74
C VAL A 181 23.46 3.24 12.13
N VAL A 182 23.90 3.21 10.87
CA VAL A 182 24.23 1.95 10.20
C VAL A 182 25.42 1.26 10.86
N GLU A 183 26.47 1.99 11.18
CA GLU A 183 27.64 1.46 11.93
C GLU A 183 27.20 0.92 13.30
N TYR A 184 26.30 1.63 14.00
CA TYR A 184 25.73 1.17 15.27
C TYR A 184 24.94 -0.13 15.11
N LEU A 185 24.12 -0.25 14.08
CA LEU A 185 23.35 -1.47 13.77
C LEU A 185 24.28 -2.65 13.45
N GLU A 186 25.28 -2.43 12.61
CA GLU A 186 26.25 -3.45 12.19
C GLU A 186 27.14 -3.94 13.34
N HIS A 187 27.33 -3.10 14.37
CA HIS A 187 28.11 -3.47 15.55
C HIS A 187 27.23 -4.06 16.66
N GLN A 188 26.20 -3.32 17.10
CA GLN A 188 25.41 -3.64 18.29
C GLN A 188 24.38 -4.75 18.08
N TYR A 189 23.82 -4.85 16.86
CA TYR A 189 22.74 -5.77 16.51
C TYR A 189 23.13 -6.78 15.43
N LYS A 190 24.44 -6.99 15.25
CA LYS A 190 25.01 -7.87 14.22
C LYS A 190 24.39 -9.27 14.22
N ASP A 191 24.28 -9.88 15.40
CA ASP A 191 23.79 -11.27 15.52
C ASP A 191 22.31 -11.35 15.19
N GLN A 192 21.47 -10.43 15.72
CA GLN A 192 20.05 -10.40 15.42
C GLN A 192 19.77 -10.10 13.94
N ILE A 193 20.54 -9.19 13.34
CA ILE A 193 20.43 -8.87 11.91
C ILE A 193 20.84 -10.07 11.05
N SER A 194 21.91 -10.77 11.44
CA SER A 194 22.37 -11.98 10.76
C SER A 194 21.33 -13.10 10.82
N GLU A 195 20.69 -13.29 11.98
CA GLU A 195 19.61 -14.26 12.18
C GLU A 195 18.37 -13.95 11.31
N MET A 196 18.01 -12.67 11.18
CA MET A 196 16.94 -12.23 10.28
C MET A 196 17.29 -12.37 8.78
N GLY A 197 18.58 -12.33 8.44
CA GLY A 197 19.09 -12.48 7.08
C GLY A 197 18.47 -11.47 6.11
N GLU A 198 17.97 -11.95 4.96
CA GLU A 198 17.37 -11.09 3.93
C GLU A 198 16.06 -10.39 4.37
N LYS A 199 15.47 -10.81 5.48
CA LYS A 199 14.27 -10.18 6.03
C LYS A 199 14.55 -8.84 6.72
N PHE A 200 15.80 -8.58 7.12
CA PHE A 200 16.18 -7.27 7.66
C PHE A 200 16.69 -6.36 6.55
N ARG A 201 16.06 -5.21 6.40
CA ARG A 201 16.42 -4.20 5.39
C ARG A 201 16.58 -2.83 6.04
N MET A 202 17.51 -2.07 5.53
CA MET A 202 17.56 -0.61 5.69
C MET A 202 17.10 0.02 4.39
N SER A 203 16.39 1.12 4.45
CA SER A 203 15.84 1.76 3.24
C SER A 203 15.93 3.27 3.33
N ILE A 204 16.20 3.91 2.21
CA ILE A 204 16.16 5.36 2.08
C ILE A 204 15.32 5.76 0.87
N VAL A 205 14.46 6.76 1.06
CA VAL A 205 13.75 7.42 -0.03
C VAL A 205 14.32 8.83 -0.14
N THR A 206 14.94 9.16 -1.26
CA THR A 206 15.64 10.43 -1.48
C THR A 206 15.25 11.07 -2.79
N ASN A 207 15.36 12.40 -2.88
CA ASN A 207 15.24 13.11 -4.15
C ASN A 207 16.46 12.91 -5.08
N GLY A 208 17.50 12.24 -4.62
CA GLY A 208 18.66 11.86 -5.41
C GLY A 208 19.69 12.97 -5.68
N THR A 209 19.34 14.22 -5.42
CA THR A 209 20.18 15.38 -5.83
C THR A 209 21.46 15.55 -5.03
N LEU A 210 21.56 14.91 -3.85
CA LEU A 210 22.72 14.98 -2.95
C LEU A 210 23.61 13.74 -3.02
N ILE A 211 23.32 12.79 -3.90
CA ILE A 211 24.10 11.57 -4.04
C ILE A 211 25.49 11.91 -4.55
N SER A 212 26.48 11.70 -3.71
CA SER A 212 27.91 11.78 -4.02
C SER A 212 28.50 10.38 -4.20
N LYS A 213 29.75 10.31 -4.69
CA LYS A 213 30.49 9.04 -4.76
C LYS A 213 30.60 8.36 -3.38
N GLU A 214 30.84 9.11 -2.32
CA GLU A 214 30.88 8.58 -0.94
C GLU A 214 29.57 7.92 -0.53
N ILE A 215 28.43 8.60 -0.80
CA ILE A 215 27.10 8.07 -0.48
C ILE A 215 26.82 6.82 -1.30
N ALA A 216 27.13 6.84 -2.59
CA ALA A 216 26.92 5.71 -3.48
C ALA A 216 27.71 4.47 -3.07
N GLN A 217 29.01 4.63 -2.74
CA GLN A 217 29.87 3.56 -2.22
C GLN A 217 29.33 2.99 -0.91
N PHE A 218 28.90 3.87 0.01
CA PHE A 218 28.32 3.45 1.29
C PHE A 218 27.08 2.58 1.12
N VAL A 219 26.17 2.96 0.22
CA VAL A 219 24.93 2.22 -0.07
C VAL A 219 25.21 0.96 -0.86
N ALA A 220 26.10 1.00 -1.86
CA ALA A 220 26.44 -0.14 -2.73
C ALA A 220 27.15 -1.28 -1.98
N ALA A 221 27.98 -0.93 -0.96
CA ALA A 221 28.69 -1.90 -0.14
C ALA A 221 27.76 -2.79 0.72
N ARG A 222 26.45 -2.46 0.82
CA ARG A 222 25.47 -3.11 1.69
C ARG A 222 24.33 -3.72 0.93
N GLY A 223 24.30 -5.05 0.81
CA GLY A 223 23.24 -5.80 0.11
C GLY A 223 21.86 -5.63 0.71
N ASN A 224 21.76 -5.34 2.03
CA ASN A 224 20.52 -5.11 2.75
C ASN A 224 20.11 -3.64 2.84
N PHE A 225 20.72 -2.74 2.06
CA PHE A 225 20.37 -1.31 2.01
C PHE A 225 19.62 -0.99 0.72
N ASP A 226 18.33 -0.73 0.82
CA ASP A 226 17.47 -0.36 -0.31
C ASP A 226 17.50 1.16 -0.53
N ILE A 227 17.45 1.59 -1.78
CA ILE A 227 17.37 2.99 -2.14
C ILE A 227 16.28 3.22 -3.19
N ALA A 228 15.41 4.20 -2.94
CA ALA A 228 14.44 4.69 -3.90
C ALA A 228 14.72 6.15 -4.24
N ILE A 229 14.77 6.44 -5.53
CA ILE A 229 14.94 7.80 -6.04
C ILE A 229 13.57 8.34 -6.47
N SER A 230 13.27 9.57 -6.02
CA SER A 230 12.03 10.24 -6.35
C SER A 230 12.14 10.91 -7.74
N LEU A 231 11.41 10.36 -8.73
CA LEU A 231 11.32 10.90 -10.07
C LEU A 231 9.86 10.87 -10.55
N ASP A 232 9.33 11.99 -11.00
CA ASP A 232 7.90 12.14 -11.36
C ASP A 232 7.65 12.07 -12.87
N GLY A 233 8.57 11.57 -13.64
CA GLY A 233 8.51 11.49 -15.10
C GLY A 233 9.78 11.97 -15.76
N GLN A 234 9.67 12.41 -17.02
CA GLN A 234 10.76 13.02 -17.75
C GLN A 234 11.08 14.44 -17.20
N GLU A 235 12.13 15.05 -17.70
CA GLU A 235 12.67 16.30 -17.16
C GLU A 235 11.63 17.43 -17.01
N GLU A 236 10.81 17.67 -18.01
CA GLU A 236 9.82 18.75 -17.99
C GLU A 236 8.79 18.53 -16.87
N SER A 237 8.18 17.34 -16.83
CA SER A 237 7.17 16.97 -15.82
C SER A 237 7.77 16.99 -14.41
N HIS A 238 8.97 16.45 -14.25
CA HIS A 238 9.65 16.42 -12.95
C HIS A 238 9.98 17.84 -12.46
N ASN A 239 10.62 18.67 -13.28
CA ASN A 239 11.08 20.01 -12.90
C ASN A 239 9.91 20.95 -12.59
N LYS A 240 8.74 20.73 -13.19
CA LYS A 240 7.54 21.53 -12.95
C LYS A 240 7.07 21.49 -11.49
N LYS A 241 7.25 20.34 -10.81
CA LYS A 241 6.68 20.09 -9.48
C LYS A 241 7.70 19.78 -8.39
N ARG A 242 8.96 19.51 -8.77
CA ARG A 242 10.08 19.26 -7.86
C ARG A 242 11.25 20.21 -8.07
N PRO A 243 11.05 21.54 -8.08
CA PRO A 243 12.16 22.47 -8.19
C PRO A 243 13.01 22.48 -6.90
N PHE A 244 14.25 22.93 -7.04
CA PHE A 244 15.02 23.39 -5.88
C PHE A 244 14.34 24.63 -5.24
N ILE A 245 14.69 24.93 -3.97
CA ILE A 245 14.20 26.13 -3.26
C ILE A 245 14.46 27.42 -4.06
N ASN A 246 15.51 27.45 -4.87
CA ASN A 246 15.84 28.61 -5.74
C ASN A 246 15.09 28.60 -7.09
N GLY A 247 14.11 27.71 -7.27
CA GLY A 247 13.29 27.60 -8.47
C GLY A 247 13.93 26.87 -9.65
N LYS A 248 15.20 26.44 -9.57
CA LYS A 248 15.85 25.66 -10.65
C LYS A 248 15.34 24.23 -10.69
N GLY A 249 15.33 23.61 -11.88
CA GLY A 249 14.99 22.20 -12.06
C GLY A 249 15.97 21.27 -11.32
N SER A 250 15.44 20.17 -10.81
CA SER A 250 16.22 19.17 -10.03
C SER A 250 16.47 17.87 -10.77
N PHE A 251 15.82 17.62 -11.91
CA PHE A 251 15.89 16.35 -12.66
C PHE A 251 17.33 15.95 -13.02
N GLU A 252 18.09 16.84 -13.63
CA GLU A 252 19.46 16.56 -14.04
C GLU A 252 20.33 16.10 -12.86
N LYS A 253 20.17 16.76 -11.70
CA LYS A 253 20.90 16.37 -10.47
C LYS A 253 20.45 15.02 -9.91
N ALA A 254 19.16 14.72 -9.95
CA ALA A 254 18.62 13.42 -9.53
C ALA A 254 19.12 12.29 -10.43
N ILE A 255 19.13 12.49 -11.75
CA ILE A 255 19.66 11.54 -12.73
C ILE A 255 21.17 11.33 -12.54
N ARG A 256 21.94 12.39 -12.32
CA ARG A 256 23.35 12.27 -12.01
C ARG A 256 23.60 11.43 -10.75
N GLY A 257 22.77 11.63 -9.70
CA GLY A 257 22.83 10.80 -8.49
C GLY A 257 22.56 9.32 -8.78
N LEU A 258 21.57 9.03 -9.62
CA LEU A 258 21.25 7.68 -10.08
C LEU A 258 22.44 7.04 -10.83
N GLU A 259 23.07 7.80 -11.74
CA GLU A 259 24.21 7.33 -12.52
C GLU A 259 25.43 7.03 -11.62
N ILE A 260 25.69 7.88 -10.63
CA ILE A 260 26.77 7.65 -9.65
C ILE A 260 26.49 6.36 -8.85
N LEU A 261 25.26 6.11 -8.39
CA LEU A 261 24.91 4.87 -7.69
C LEU A 261 25.22 3.64 -8.54
N LYS A 262 24.87 3.68 -9.83
CA LYS A 262 25.13 2.58 -10.75
C LYS A 262 26.61 2.39 -11.04
N GLN A 263 27.37 3.47 -11.22
CA GLN A 263 28.82 3.44 -11.41
C GLN A 263 29.54 2.82 -10.20
N GLU A 264 29.07 3.07 -8.98
CA GLU A 264 29.61 2.47 -7.76
C GLU A 264 29.02 1.08 -7.45
N GLY A 265 28.27 0.48 -8.37
CA GLY A 265 27.83 -0.92 -8.32
C GLY A 265 26.50 -1.20 -7.62
N LYS A 266 25.69 -0.17 -7.30
CA LYS A 266 24.34 -0.41 -6.79
C LYS A 266 23.42 -0.89 -7.91
N LYS A 267 23.03 -2.17 -7.86
CA LYS A 267 22.19 -2.82 -8.90
C LYS A 267 20.71 -2.54 -8.70
N GLU A 268 20.22 -2.72 -7.49
CA GLU A 268 18.81 -2.58 -7.15
C GLU A 268 18.51 -1.15 -6.68
N ILE A 269 17.92 -0.37 -7.55
CA ILE A 269 17.48 1.01 -7.29
C ILE A 269 16.01 1.07 -7.67
N SER A 270 15.16 1.53 -6.75
CA SER A 270 13.73 1.72 -7.02
C SER A 270 13.45 3.16 -7.46
N LEU A 271 12.43 3.33 -8.28
CA LEU A 271 11.87 4.63 -8.61
C LEU A 271 10.63 4.87 -7.75
N SER A 272 10.50 6.06 -7.17
CA SER A 272 9.29 6.52 -6.47
C SER A 272 8.71 7.72 -7.21
N CYS A 273 7.52 7.55 -7.81
CA CYS A 273 6.82 8.59 -8.56
C CYS A 273 5.58 9.05 -7.79
N THR A 274 5.46 10.36 -7.58
CA THR A 274 4.20 10.97 -7.12
C THR A 274 3.37 11.34 -8.34
N ILE A 275 2.15 10.80 -8.41
CA ILE A 275 1.23 11.07 -9.52
C ILE A 275 0.44 12.35 -9.20
N ALA A 276 0.53 13.33 -10.08
CA ALA A 276 -0.22 14.59 -9.99
C ALA A 276 -0.69 15.03 -11.38
N ASP A 277 -1.43 16.13 -11.47
CA ASP A 277 -2.02 16.57 -12.75
C ASP A 277 -1.00 16.79 -13.88
N HIS A 278 0.24 17.11 -13.52
CA HIS A 278 1.31 17.40 -14.48
C HIS A 278 1.90 16.14 -15.17
N ASN A 279 1.80 14.96 -14.56
CA ASN A 279 2.41 13.73 -15.06
C ASN A 279 1.43 12.54 -15.22
N ILE A 280 0.18 12.70 -14.81
CA ILE A 280 -0.81 11.61 -14.80
C ILE A 280 -1.04 10.99 -16.19
N ASP A 281 -0.92 11.78 -17.25
CA ASP A 281 -1.10 11.31 -18.63
C ASP A 281 0.22 10.75 -19.21
N GLU A 282 1.34 10.95 -18.53
CA GLU A 282 2.68 10.55 -18.97
C GLU A 282 3.22 9.32 -18.24
N LEU A 283 2.42 8.65 -17.38
CA LEU A 283 2.89 7.49 -16.61
C LEU A 283 3.56 6.42 -17.48
N PRO A 284 3.11 6.08 -18.70
CA PRO A 284 3.81 5.13 -19.54
C PRO A 284 5.26 5.53 -19.88
N SER A 285 5.61 6.82 -19.90
CA SER A 285 6.98 7.29 -20.13
C SER A 285 7.98 6.91 -19.02
N LEU A 286 7.49 6.49 -17.86
CA LEU A 286 8.33 5.92 -16.79
C LEU A 286 8.98 4.61 -17.23
N LEU A 287 8.38 3.87 -18.17
CA LEU A 287 8.99 2.67 -18.76
C LEU A 287 10.22 3.03 -19.61
N ASP A 288 10.24 4.21 -20.24
CA ASP A 288 11.43 4.66 -20.96
C ASP A 288 12.59 4.94 -20.00
N LEU A 289 12.31 5.51 -18.83
CA LEU A 289 13.29 5.65 -17.76
C LEU A 289 13.73 4.28 -17.23
N HIS A 290 12.81 3.33 -17.10
CA HIS A 290 13.15 1.96 -16.71
C HIS A 290 14.07 1.30 -17.75
N ARG A 291 13.71 1.35 -19.03
CA ARG A 291 14.55 0.78 -20.14
C ARG A 291 15.95 1.37 -20.17
N LYS A 292 16.06 2.68 -19.89
CA LYS A 292 17.35 3.39 -19.87
C LYS A 292 18.17 3.07 -18.62
N TYR A 293 17.55 3.03 -17.46
CA TYR A 293 18.24 2.98 -16.18
C TYR A 293 18.05 1.66 -15.41
N GLY A 294 17.13 0.77 -15.77
CA GLY A 294 16.92 -0.55 -15.15
C GLY A 294 16.56 -0.45 -13.66
N PHE A 295 15.40 0.11 -13.31
CA PHE A 295 14.93 0.14 -11.93
C PHE A 295 14.47 -1.25 -11.48
N ALA A 296 14.76 -1.61 -10.23
CA ALA A 296 14.28 -2.86 -9.62
C ALA A 296 12.75 -2.85 -9.39
N SER A 297 12.19 -1.68 -9.12
CA SER A 297 10.74 -1.46 -9.01
C SER A 297 10.39 -0.01 -9.32
N ILE A 298 9.14 0.21 -9.73
CA ILE A 298 8.57 1.54 -9.87
C ILE A 298 7.35 1.63 -8.95
N ASN A 299 7.39 2.58 -8.01
CA ASN A 299 6.33 2.77 -7.03
C ASN A 299 5.51 4.01 -7.40
N LEU A 300 4.25 3.80 -7.73
CA LEU A 300 3.31 4.84 -8.11
C LEU A 300 2.53 5.32 -6.88
N ASN A 301 2.70 6.57 -6.49
CA ASN A 301 2.10 7.16 -5.31
C ASN A 301 1.08 8.24 -5.70
N PRO A 302 -0.23 7.99 -5.62
CA PRO A 302 -1.24 9.02 -5.74
C PRO A 302 -1.03 10.13 -4.71
N LEU A 303 -1.40 11.37 -5.05
CA LEU A 303 -1.35 12.48 -4.11
C LEU A 303 -2.10 12.16 -2.81
N VAL A 304 -1.51 12.60 -1.72
CA VAL A 304 -2.14 12.60 -0.40
C VAL A 304 -2.81 13.96 -0.18
N ASP A 305 -3.93 13.98 0.54
CA ASP A 305 -4.52 15.24 0.97
C ASP A 305 -3.54 16.03 1.83
N THR A 306 -3.51 17.32 1.59
CA THR A 306 -2.97 18.27 2.57
C THR A 306 -4.13 19.01 3.22
N ALA A 307 -3.89 19.67 4.34
CA ALA A 307 -4.90 20.49 5.00
C ALA A 307 -5.39 21.63 4.09
N LYS A 308 -4.61 22.02 3.09
CA LYS A 308 -4.88 23.15 2.18
C LYS A 308 -5.50 22.71 0.84
N ASP A 309 -5.26 21.47 0.41
CA ASP A 309 -5.62 21.02 -0.94
C ASP A 309 -6.17 19.57 -0.94
N PRO A 310 -7.50 19.40 -0.87
CA PRO A 310 -8.14 18.09 -0.88
C PRO A 310 -8.16 17.49 -2.29
N VAL A 311 -7.68 16.28 -2.42
CA VAL A 311 -7.66 15.52 -3.68
C VAL A 311 -9.06 15.06 -4.08
N SER A 312 -9.49 15.32 -5.32
CA SER A 312 -10.83 14.99 -5.80
C SER A 312 -11.03 13.51 -6.15
N LYS A 313 -12.29 13.03 -6.08
CA LYS A 313 -12.66 11.69 -6.60
C LYS A 313 -12.39 11.55 -8.12
N LYS A 314 -12.58 12.63 -8.88
CA LYS A 314 -12.31 12.68 -10.33
C LYS A 314 -10.83 12.43 -10.63
N TYR A 315 -9.94 13.06 -9.84
CA TYR A 315 -8.51 12.82 -9.93
C TYR A 315 -8.21 11.33 -9.65
N MET A 316 -8.72 10.76 -8.57
CA MET A 316 -8.46 9.36 -8.23
C MET A 316 -8.99 8.37 -9.26
N TRP A 317 -10.11 8.67 -9.90
CA TRP A 317 -10.61 7.85 -11.01
C TRP A 317 -9.65 7.88 -12.21
N LYS A 318 -9.16 9.07 -12.58
CA LYS A 318 -8.17 9.23 -13.64
C LYS A 318 -6.87 8.52 -13.31
N VAL A 319 -6.35 8.72 -12.09
CA VAL A 319 -5.14 8.03 -11.58
C VAL A 319 -5.29 6.52 -11.66
N SER A 320 -6.43 5.98 -11.18
CA SER A 320 -6.66 4.53 -11.16
C SER A 320 -6.61 3.93 -12.57
N LYS A 321 -7.22 4.60 -13.56
CA LYS A 321 -7.17 4.16 -14.95
C LYS A 321 -5.77 4.20 -15.53
N ARG A 322 -5.04 5.30 -15.30
CA ARG A 322 -3.67 5.45 -15.80
C ARG A 322 -2.69 4.47 -15.12
N MET A 323 -2.88 4.18 -13.84
CA MET A 323 -2.10 3.15 -13.15
C MET A 323 -2.38 1.75 -13.73
N ILE A 324 -3.62 1.43 -14.09
CA ILE A 324 -3.98 0.18 -14.75
C ILE A 324 -3.33 0.09 -16.13
N GLU A 325 -3.40 1.14 -16.93
CA GLU A 325 -2.74 1.20 -18.25
C GLU A 325 -1.22 1.00 -18.11
N TYR A 326 -0.59 1.75 -17.20
CA TYR A 326 0.82 1.59 -16.89
C TYR A 326 1.16 0.16 -16.47
N PHE A 327 0.42 -0.39 -15.50
CA PHE A 327 0.66 -1.74 -14.97
C PHE A 327 0.49 -2.82 -16.04
N THR A 328 -0.46 -2.65 -16.95
CA THR A 328 -0.65 -3.57 -18.08
C THR A 328 0.59 -3.63 -18.97
N LEU A 329 1.20 -2.47 -19.28
CA LEU A 329 2.45 -2.42 -20.06
C LEU A 329 3.65 -2.91 -19.24
N ALA A 330 3.76 -2.47 -17.99
CA ALA A 330 4.88 -2.77 -17.09
C ALA A 330 5.04 -4.29 -16.85
N ARG A 331 3.94 -5.03 -16.66
CA ARG A 331 3.99 -6.48 -16.46
C ARG A 331 4.46 -7.26 -17.69
N GLU A 332 4.21 -6.76 -18.90
CA GLU A 332 4.73 -7.36 -20.14
C GLU A 332 6.26 -7.21 -20.25
N GLU A 333 6.80 -6.16 -19.65
CA GLU A 333 8.25 -5.91 -19.57
C GLU A 333 8.88 -6.47 -18.28
N GLY A 334 8.12 -7.16 -17.43
CA GLY A 334 8.61 -7.70 -16.16
C GLY A 334 8.91 -6.63 -15.09
N VAL A 335 8.37 -5.43 -15.24
CA VAL A 335 8.58 -4.32 -14.29
C VAL A 335 7.62 -4.46 -13.11
N TYR A 336 8.18 -4.50 -11.90
CA TYR A 336 7.38 -4.59 -10.67
C TYR A 336 6.85 -3.22 -10.26
N GLU A 337 5.54 -3.13 -10.04
CA GLU A 337 4.87 -1.99 -9.42
C GLU A 337 4.09 -2.45 -8.18
N ASP A 338 4.45 -1.93 -7.00
CA ASP A 338 4.02 -2.47 -5.71
C ASP A 338 2.52 -2.33 -5.43
N ARG A 339 1.92 -1.18 -5.73
CA ARG A 339 0.52 -0.87 -5.36
C ARG A 339 -0.48 -1.74 -6.11
N MET A 340 -0.31 -1.90 -7.42
CA MET A 340 -1.13 -2.78 -8.23
C MET A 340 -0.86 -4.24 -7.92
N MET A 341 0.43 -4.61 -7.74
CA MET A 341 0.82 -5.98 -7.42
C MET A 341 0.23 -6.48 -6.10
N ARG A 342 0.13 -5.67 -5.06
CA ARG A 342 -0.52 -6.08 -3.79
C ARG A 342 -1.98 -6.49 -4.00
N LYS A 343 -2.75 -5.73 -4.79
CA LYS A 343 -4.15 -6.04 -5.10
C LYS A 343 -4.27 -7.23 -6.06
N THR A 344 -3.42 -7.29 -7.08
CA THR A 344 -3.36 -8.40 -8.04
C THR A 344 -3.02 -9.71 -7.32
N LYS A 345 -1.99 -9.70 -6.47
CA LYS A 345 -1.60 -10.88 -5.69
C LYS A 345 -2.72 -11.36 -4.77
N SER A 346 -3.40 -10.45 -4.06
CA SER A 346 -4.55 -10.77 -3.23
C SER A 346 -5.65 -11.46 -4.05
N PHE A 347 -6.00 -10.90 -5.20
CA PHE A 347 -7.02 -11.45 -6.10
C PHE A 347 -6.63 -12.83 -6.64
N VAL A 348 -5.40 -12.99 -7.15
CA VAL A 348 -4.93 -14.25 -7.76
C VAL A 348 -4.73 -15.35 -6.73
N GLU A 349 -4.13 -15.04 -5.57
CA GLU A 349 -3.91 -16.01 -4.49
C GLU A 349 -5.16 -16.27 -3.64
N LYS A 350 -6.27 -15.54 -3.90
CA LYS A 350 -7.52 -15.60 -3.12
C LYS A 350 -7.30 -15.38 -1.63
N LYS A 351 -6.37 -14.46 -1.29
CA LYS A 351 -6.04 -14.09 0.09
C LYS A 351 -6.47 -12.65 0.37
N ILE A 352 -7.23 -12.47 1.45
CA ILE A 352 -7.70 -11.15 1.85
C ILE A 352 -6.52 -10.21 2.11
N HIS A 353 -6.56 -9.03 1.49
CA HIS A 353 -5.70 -7.89 1.78
C HIS A 353 -6.33 -7.08 2.91
N ALA A 354 -6.00 -7.42 4.15
CA ALA A 354 -6.64 -6.82 5.32
C ALA A 354 -6.14 -5.40 5.63
N TYR A 355 -4.91 -5.06 5.21
CA TYR A 355 -4.24 -3.79 5.54
C TYR A 355 -3.49 -3.23 4.33
N ASP A 356 -3.86 -2.03 3.88
CA ASP A 356 -3.20 -1.36 2.74
C ASP A 356 -1.86 -0.70 3.13
N CYS A 357 -1.65 -0.41 4.41
CA CYS A 357 -0.49 0.31 4.91
C CYS A 357 0.02 -0.27 6.24
N GLN A 358 1.33 -0.24 6.45
CA GLN A 358 1.98 -0.69 7.70
C GLN A 358 1.66 0.20 8.92
N ALA A 359 1.22 1.44 8.72
CA ALA A 359 0.72 2.29 9.80
C ALA A 359 -0.42 1.63 10.60
N LEU A 360 -1.11 0.67 9.98
CA LEU A 360 -2.17 -0.12 10.61
C LEU A 360 -1.59 -1.23 11.49
N GLY A 361 -0.80 -0.84 12.50
CA GLY A 361 -0.32 -1.70 13.58
C GLY A 361 0.96 -2.50 13.28
N ALA A 362 1.76 -2.09 12.29
CA ALA A 362 3.05 -2.70 11.98
C ALA A 362 4.20 -1.68 11.86
N GLN A 363 3.92 -0.41 12.02
CA GLN A 363 4.86 0.70 11.82
C GLN A 363 4.97 1.60 13.05
N LEU A 364 6.17 2.12 13.28
CA LEU A 364 6.44 3.20 14.22
C LEU A 364 7.26 4.29 13.53
N VAL A 365 6.97 5.54 13.81
CA VAL A 365 7.67 6.72 13.29
C VAL A 365 8.32 7.46 14.43
N CYS A 366 9.61 7.76 14.34
CA CYS A 366 10.33 8.60 15.26
C CYS A 366 10.73 9.91 14.57
N SER A 367 10.25 11.03 15.08
CA SER A 367 10.59 12.38 14.57
C SER A 367 11.94 12.87 15.10
N PRO A 368 12.52 13.94 14.50
CA PRO A 368 13.83 14.46 14.92
C PRO A 368 13.92 14.86 16.40
N ASP A 369 12.81 15.27 16.98
CA ASP A 369 12.68 15.64 18.40
C ASP A 369 12.31 14.44 19.30
N GLY A 370 12.35 13.22 18.78
CA GLY A 370 12.13 12.00 19.54
C GLY A 370 10.66 11.66 19.83
N GLN A 371 9.70 12.33 19.18
CA GLN A 371 8.30 11.93 19.32
C GLN A 371 7.97 10.70 18.48
N LEU A 372 7.15 9.82 19.02
CA LEU A 372 6.71 8.57 18.41
C LEU A 372 5.29 8.68 17.86
N GLY A 373 5.09 8.27 16.61
CA GLY A 373 3.80 8.25 15.93
C GLY A 373 3.57 7.00 15.09
N VAL A 374 2.35 6.80 14.61
CA VAL A 374 1.99 5.65 13.76
C VAL A 374 2.15 5.93 12.27
N CYS A 375 2.08 7.19 11.84
CA CYS A 375 2.08 7.56 10.42
C CYS A 375 3.08 8.68 10.12
N HIS A 376 3.94 8.46 9.12
CA HIS A 376 4.93 9.45 8.71
C HIS A 376 4.29 10.66 7.98
N GLU A 377 3.11 10.50 7.40
CA GLU A 377 2.36 11.63 6.81
C GLU A 377 1.91 12.64 7.88
N GLY A 378 1.72 12.19 9.13
CA GLY A 378 1.42 13.06 10.26
C GLY A 378 2.59 13.85 10.83
N THR A 379 3.80 13.74 10.25
CA THR A 379 5.02 14.37 10.77
C THR A 379 4.91 15.91 10.90
N GLY A 380 4.27 16.58 9.92
CA GLY A 380 4.13 18.03 9.92
C GLY A 380 3.27 18.55 11.06
N ILE A 381 2.05 18.05 11.19
CA ILE A 381 1.07 18.50 12.20
C ILE A 381 1.14 17.73 13.51
N LYS A 382 2.01 16.72 13.61
CA LYS A 382 2.17 15.83 14.78
C LYS A 382 0.87 15.12 15.22
N GLN A 383 -0.11 15.02 14.34
CA GLN A 383 -1.28 14.23 14.61
C GLN A 383 -0.92 12.74 14.67
N PHE A 384 -1.45 12.03 15.66
CA PHE A 384 -1.11 10.62 15.94
C PHE A 384 0.35 10.39 16.37
N PHE A 385 1.02 11.45 16.84
CA PHE A 385 2.22 11.34 17.65
C PHE A 385 1.78 11.37 19.12
N PHE A 386 2.07 10.31 19.87
CA PHE A 386 1.42 10.01 21.15
C PHE A 386 2.39 9.72 22.30
N ALA A 387 3.67 9.61 22.02
CA ALA A 387 4.70 9.33 23.02
C ALA A 387 6.03 9.99 22.66
N THR A 388 6.96 10.01 23.60
CA THR A 388 8.37 10.33 23.36
C THR A 388 9.17 9.03 23.34
N VAL A 389 10.20 8.96 22.51
CA VAL A 389 11.09 7.80 22.44
C VAL A 389 11.68 7.49 23.80
N ASP A 390 11.43 6.28 24.27
CA ASP A 390 11.92 5.75 25.55
C ASP A 390 12.31 4.28 25.36
N LYS A 391 13.38 3.88 26.05
CA LYS A 391 13.81 2.48 26.06
C LYS A 391 12.71 1.52 26.56
N ASP A 392 11.81 1.96 27.44
CA ASP A 392 10.78 1.13 28.04
C ASP A 392 9.43 1.15 27.30
N PHE A 393 9.31 1.95 26.23
CA PHE A 393 8.10 1.99 25.39
C PHE A 393 7.74 0.60 24.86
N ASP A 394 6.50 0.18 25.09
CA ASP A 394 5.93 -1.10 24.62
C ASP A 394 4.95 -0.87 23.47
N PHE A 395 5.39 -1.21 22.26
CA PHE A 395 4.58 -1.06 21.04
C PHE A 395 3.30 -1.89 21.10
N HIS A 396 3.37 -3.10 21.63
CA HIS A 396 2.28 -4.07 21.60
C HIS A 396 1.15 -3.76 22.58
N LYS A 397 1.44 -2.93 23.59
CA LYS A 397 0.46 -2.48 24.60
C LYS A 397 -0.10 -1.09 24.35
N ASN A 398 0.38 -0.39 23.32
CA ASN A 398 -0.06 0.97 23.05
C ASN A 398 -1.48 0.99 22.45
N THR A 399 -2.38 1.76 23.06
CA THR A 399 -3.79 1.81 22.67
C THR A 399 -4.04 2.45 21.31
N VAL A 400 -3.25 3.47 20.93
CA VAL A 400 -3.35 4.12 19.60
C VAL A 400 -2.96 3.14 18.51
N ILE A 401 -1.87 2.39 18.71
CA ILE A 401 -1.40 1.37 17.76
C ILE A 401 -2.43 0.24 17.65
N ALA A 402 -3.00 -0.19 18.78
CA ALA A 402 -4.05 -1.21 18.82
C ALA A 402 -5.31 -0.74 18.07
N GLU A 403 -5.74 0.51 18.26
CA GLU A 403 -6.88 1.08 17.53
C GLU A 403 -6.62 1.12 16.02
N TRP A 404 -5.45 1.61 15.60
CA TRP A 404 -5.08 1.63 14.18
C TRP A 404 -5.04 0.22 13.59
N LYS A 405 -4.61 -0.79 14.35
CA LYS A 405 -4.61 -2.19 13.90
C LYS A 405 -6.01 -2.75 13.68
N GLN A 406 -6.98 -2.31 14.46
CA GLN A 406 -8.37 -2.73 14.29
C GLN A 406 -9.04 -2.13 13.04
N ARG A 407 -8.45 -1.07 12.44
CA ARG A 407 -8.98 -0.44 11.25
C ARG A 407 -8.67 -1.26 10.00
N THR A 408 -9.55 -2.19 9.68
CA THR A 408 -9.53 -3.03 8.48
C THR A 408 -10.92 -3.02 7.86
N PRO A 409 -11.09 -3.22 6.54
CA PRO A 409 -12.41 -3.32 5.92
C PRO A 409 -13.30 -4.39 6.56
N LEU A 410 -12.68 -5.42 7.16
CA LEU A 410 -13.41 -6.49 7.86
C LEU A 410 -14.10 -5.99 9.16
N ASN A 411 -13.61 -4.91 9.77
CA ASN A 411 -14.18 -4.29 10.97
C ASN A 411 -14.99 -3.01 10.67
N MET A 412 -15.15 -2.63 9.42
CA MET A 412 -15.81 -1.40 8.98
C MET A 412 -17.15 -1.74 8.31
N PRO A 413 -18.31 -1.62 9.01
CA PRO A 413 -19.63 -2.00 8.47
C PRO A 413 -19.94 -1.33 7.13
N GLN A 414 -19.50 -0.09 6.93
CA GLN A 414 -19.67 0.65 5.66
C GLN A 414 -18.90 0.03 4.49
N CYS A 415 -18.02 -0.95 4.72
CA CYS A 415 -17.29 -1.67 3.69
C CYS A 415 -17.91 -3.01 3.30
N TYR A 416 -18.88 -3.55 4.07
CA TYR A 416 -19.38 -4.92 3.87
C TYR A 416 -20.05 -5.14 2.51
N ASP A 417 -20.73 -4.12 1.99
CA ASP A 417 -21.37 -4.22 0.67
C ASP A 417 -20.47 -3.79 -0.49
N CYS A 418 -19.20 -3.47 -0.19
CA CYS A 418 -18.22 -3.07 -1.21
C CYS A 418 -17.72 -4.29 -1.99
N PRO A 419 -17.73 -4.27 -3.35
CA PRO A 419 -17.17 -5.36 -4.14
C PRO A 419 -15.68 -5.60 -3.87
N ALA A 420 -14.92 -4.55 -3.59
CA ALA A 420 -13.47 -4.62 -3.37
C ALA A 420 -13.07 -4.95 -1.91
N LEU A 421 -14.00 -5.43 -1.06
CA LEU A 421 -13.78 -5.70 0.36
C LEU A 421 -12.49 -6.51 0.61
N GLY A 422 -12.30 -7.62 -0.10
CA GLY A 422 -11.17 -8.53 0.13
C GLY A 422 -9.85 -8.07 -0.46
N ILE A 423 -9.82 -7.08 -1.38
CA ILE A 423 -8.58 -6.59 -2.00
C ILE A 423 -8.20 -5.16 -1.62
N CYS A 424 -9.03 -4.47 -0.81
CA CYS A 424 -8.88 -3.04 -0.56
C CYS A 424 -7.82 -2.70 0.49
N GLY A 425 -7.79 -3.43 1.60
CA GLY A 425 -6.93 -3.11 2.76
C GLY A 425 -7.39 -1.91 3.58
N GLY A 426 -8.58 -1.35 3.33
CA GLY A 426 -9.16 -0.24 4.10
C GLY A 426 -8.71 1.17 3.71
N GLY A 427 -7.78 1.31 2.76
CA GLY A 427 -7.27 2.60 2.32
C GLY A 427 -6.45 3.36 3.38
N CYS A 428 -6.31 4.68 3.22
CA CYS A 428 -5.49 5.51 4.09
C CYS A 428 -6.25 5.98 5.33
N ALA A 429 -5.81 5.57 6.53
CA ALA A 429 -6.39 6.00 7.80
C ALA A 429 -6.18 7.51 8.05
N TYR A 430 -4.97 8.01 7.74
CA TYR A 430 -4.64 9.42 7.87
C TYR A 430 -5.48 10.29 6.93
N GLY A 431 -5.61 9.89 5.67
CA GLY A 431 -6.47 10.58 4.70
C GLY A 431 -7.96 10.56 5.10
N SER A 432 -8.44 9.46 5.68
CA SER A 432 -9.80 9.38 6.24
C SER A 432 -10.01 10.38 7.36
N TRP A 433 -9.03 10.50 8.26
CA TRP A 433 -9.07 11.45 9.36
C TRP A 433 -9.01 12.90 8.87
N LEU A 434 -8.12 13.24 7.94
CA LEU A 434 -8.02 14.59 7.37
C LEU A 434 -9.36 15.07 6.77
N ARG A 435 -10.07 14.17 6.11
CA ARG A 435 -11.34 14.51 5.43
C ARG A 435 -12.55 14.52 6.34
N ASN A 436 -12.61 13.60 7.28
CA ASN A 436 -13.83 13.26 7.98
C ASN A 436 -13.67 13.31 9.51
N GLY A 437 -12.50 13.72 10.02
CA GLY A 437 -12.22 13.80 11.47
C GLY A 437 -12.08 12.44 12.17
N SER A 438 -12.11 11.32 11.43
CA SER A 438 -12.05 9.98 12.02
C SER A 438 -11.26 9.01 11.15
N ILE A 439 -10.39 8.23 11.77
CA ILE A 439 -9.70 7.13 11.09
C ILE A 439 -10.66 6.01 10.66
N TRP A 440 -11.84 5.91 11.30
CA TRP A 440 -12.86 4.91 11.01
C TRP A 440 -13.75 5.26 9.82
N SER A 441 -13.62 6.44 9.27
CA SER A 441 -14.27 6.83 8.03
C SER A 441 -13.61 6.16 6.82
N VAL A 442 -14.30 6.10 5.70
CA VAL A 442 -13.73 5.65 4.43
C VAL A 442 -12.96 6.78 3.75
N ASP A 443 -11.83 6.46 3.16
CA ASP A 443 -11.16 7.32 2.21
C ASP A 443 -11.69 7.03 0.81
N ASP A 444 -12.61 7.87 0.36
CA ASP A 444 -13.32 7.73 -0.92
C ASP A 444 -12.38 7.58 -2.14
N ARG A 445 -11.16 8.12 -2.05
CA ARG A 445 -10.15 8.02 -3.11
C ARG A 445 -9.69 6.58 -3.28
N PHE A 446 -9.35 5.93 -2.16
CA PHE A 446 -8.95 4.52 -2.17
C PHE A 446 -10.13 3.60 -2.51
N CYS A 447 -11.37 3.99 -2.16
CA CYS A 447 -12.58 3.28 -2.61
C CYS A 447 -12.67 3.27 -4.14
N VAL A 448 -12.47 4.43 -4.79
CA VAL A 448 -12.46 4.52 -6.25
C VAL A 448 -11.37 3.64 -6.84
N HIS A 449 -10.13 3.77 -6.34
CA HIS A 449 -9.00 2.99 -6.84
C HIS A 449 -9.23 1.48 -6.71
N SER A 450 -9.66 1.01 -5.53
CA SER A 450 -9.84 -0.43 -5.29
C SER A 450 -10.96 -1.04 -6.13
N ARG A 451 -12.07 -0.32 -6.31
CA ARG A 451 -13.19 -0.78 -7.14
C ARG A 451 -12.83 -0.82 -8.62
N THR A 452 -12.17 0.24 -9.14
CA THR A 452 -11.73 0.29 -10.53
C THR A 452 -10.69 -0.80 -10.82
N THR A 453 -9.76 -1.04 -9.88
CA THR A 453 -8.77 -2.12 -10.00
C THR A 453 -9.43 -3.49 -9.99
N LEU A 454 -10.41 -3.74 -9.09
CA LEU A 454 -11.10 -5.03 -9.06
C LEU A 454 -11.85 -5.31 -10.35
N GLU A 455 -12.60 -4.33 -10.88
CA GLU A 455 -13.33 -4.49 -12.14
C GLU A 455 -12.35 -4.84 -13.27
N TRP A 456 -11.21 -4.17 -13.34
CA TRP A 456 -10.17 -4.51 -14.29
C TRP A 456 -9.63 -5.92 -14.08
N LEU A 457 -9.31 -6.33 -12.83
CA LEU A 457 -8.79 -7.66 -12.51
C LEU A 457 -9.75 -8.78 -12.94
N VAL A 458 -11.05 -8.61 -12.70
CA VAL A 458 -12.08 -9.58 -13.12
C VAL A 458 -12.03 -9.77 -14.63
N TRP A 459 -12.00 -8.68 -15.41
CA TRP A 459 -12.04 -8.78 -16.87
C TRP A 459 -10.68 -9.05 -17.51
N ASP A 460 -9.57 -8.74 -16.84
CA ASP A 460 -8.24 -9.18 -17.24
C ASP A 460 -8.08 -10.69 -17.09
N LEU A 461 -8.61 -11.27 -15.99
CA LEU A 461 -8.65 -12.72 -15.83
C LEU A 461 -9.48 -13.38 -16.94
N PHE A 462 -10.70 -12.88 -17.22
CA PHE A 462 -11.55 -13.40 -18.30
C PHE A 462 -10.86 -13.39 -19.66
N SER A 463 -10.09 -12.36 -19.96
CA SER A 463 -9.37 -12.25 -21.24
C SER A 463 -8.20 -13.23 -21.40
N ARG A 464 -7.87 -13.98 -20.35
CA ARG A 464 -6.76 -14.96 -20.31
C ARG A 464 -7.25 -16.42 -20.24
N LEU A 465 -8.57 -16.62 -20.06
CA LEU A 465 -9.23 -17.93 -20.11
C LEU A 465 -9.60 -18.30 -21.54
#